data_969b62c2167a72ab42605519c88d21c5
#
_entry.id   969b62c2167a72ab42605519c88d21c5
#
_cell.length_a   1.000
_cell.length_b   1.000
_cell.length_c   1.000
_cell.angle_alpha   90.00
_cell.angle_beta   90.00
_cell.angle_gamma   90.00
#
_symmetry.space_group_name_H-M   'P 1'
#
loop_
_entity.id
_entity.type
_entity.pdbx_description
1 polymer ?
#
loop_
_entity_poly.entity_id
_entity_poly.type
_entity_poly.pdbx_seq_one_letter_code
_entity_poly.pdbx_strand_id
1 'polypeptide(L)'
;MNKYFSIFFVFIALASCSKDGEAIHMTEVNNKWNKNQEQKFVLNIDDTQNPKDVIFVVRNNNDYPYSNLFLITYLKGENDKTTKVDTLNYVLAKPTGEWIGTGFGETKEIMFLYRHQYKFPKKGKYVVGIKHGMRTNK
;
A
#
# COMPACT_ATOMS: atom_id res chain seq x y z
N MET A 1 21.75 50.65 32.32
CA MET A 1 21.06 50.32 31.05
C MET A 1 21.44 48.94 30.61
N ASN A 2 20.66 48.03 31.00
CA ASN A 2 20.94 46.64 30.70
C ASN A 2 20.39 46.30 29.32
N LYS A 3 21.28 46.25 28.39
CA LYS A 3 20.97 45.80 27.04
C LYS A 3 21.00 44.27 26.96
N TYR A 4 20.50 43.61 27.96
CA TYR A 4 20.22 42.22 27.82
C TYR A 4 18.79 42.10 27.32
N PHE A 5 18.65 42.53 26.09
CA PHE A 5 17.59 41.96 25.30
C PHE A 5 17.94 40.49 25.17
N SER A 6 17.49 39.75 26.15
CA SER A 6 17.46 38.33 26.06
C SER A 6 16.61 38.03 24.84
N ILE A 7 17.28 37.80 23.73
CA ILE A 7 16.68 37.12 22.61
C ILE A 7 16.35 35.75 23.17
N PHE A 8 15.17 35.68 23.74
CA PHE A 8 14.53 34.41 24.00
C PHE A 8 14.26 33.83 22.59
N PHE A 9 15.27 33.18 22.10
CA PHE A 9 15.13 32.32 20.94
C PHE A 9 14.20 31.22 21.42
N VAL A 10 12.90 31.46 21.24
CA VAL A 10 11.92 30.38 21.29
C VAL A 10 12.29 29.49 20.13
N PHE A 11 13.10 28.53 20.44
CA PHE A 11 13.25 27.34 19.63
C PHE A 11 11.86 26.69 19.67
N ILE A 12 10.98 27.14 18.78
CA ILE A 12 9.83 26.34 18.41
C ILE A 12 10.47 25.14 17.73
N ALA A 13 10.78 24.13 18.52
CA ALA A 13 10.96 22.81 18.02
C ALA A 13 9.65 22.51 17.26
N LEU A 14 9.68 22.69 15.97
CA LEU A 14 8.71 22.07 15.11
C LEU A 14 8.86 20.57 15.38
N ALA A 15 8.17 20.11 16.40
CA ALA A 15 7.88 18.69 16.52
C ALA A 15 7.08 18.39 15.27
N SER A 16 7.79 17.98 14.24
CA SER A 16 7.20 17.32 13.11
C SER A 16 6.47 16.13 13.70
N CYS A 17 5.17 16.25 13.85
CA CYS A 17 4.33 15.11 14.09
C CYS A 17 4.45 14.24 12.86
N SER A 18 5.44 13.34 12.86
CA SER A 18 5.37 12.18 12.01
C SER A 18 4.08 11.48 12.42
N LYS A 19 3.14 11.40 11.51
CA LYS A 19 1.99 10.53 11.71
C LYS A 19 2.55 9.13 11.82
N ASP A 20 2.70 8.68 13.05
CA ASP A 20 3.14 7.33 13.33
C ASP A 20 2.23 6.37 12.61
N GLY A 21 2.75 5.62 11.67
CA GLY A 21 2.09 4.47 11.09
C GLY A 21 1.68 4.54 9.62
N GLU A 22 2.00 5.59 8.89
CA GLU A 22 1.82 5.56 7.44
C GLU A 22 3.12 5.19 6.75
N ALA A 23 3.19 3.95 6.22
CA ALA A 23 4.29 3.50 5.39
C ALA A 23 3.79 3.25 3.98
N ILE A 24 4.44 3.85 2.99
CA ILE A 24 4.12 3.68 1.58
C ILE A 24 5.26 2.92 0.92
N HIS A 25 4.93 1.78 0.32
CA HIS A 25 5.85 0.97 -0.45
C HIS A 25 5.34 0.88 -1.88
N MET A 26 6.21 1.14 -2.84
CA MET A 26 5.84 1.16 -4.25
C MET A 26 6.73 0.25 -5.07
N THR A 27 6.16 -0.36 -6.08
CA THR A 27 6.91 -1.08 -7.10
C THR A 27 6.28 -0.85 -8.48
N GLU A 28 7.09 -0.86 -9.50
CA GLU A 28 6.65 -0.75 -10.88
C GLU A 28 6.77 -2.10 -11.57
N VAL A 29 5.79 -2.42 -12.38
CA VAL A 29 5.79 -3.66 -13.17
C VAL A 29 6.06 -3.40 -14.66
N ASN A 30 6.45 -2.18 -15.02
CA ASN A 30 6.82 -1.76 -16.37
C ASN A 30 5.79 -2.13 -17.45
N ASN A 31 4.51 -1.92 -17.15
CA ASN A 31 3.37 -2.26 -18.01
C ASN A 31 3.21 -3.75 -18.34
N LYS A 32 4.05 -4.60 -17.74
CA LYS A 32 3.97 -6.06 -17.90
C LYS A 32 4.23 -6.73 -16.57
N TRP A 33 3.21 -7.38 -16.07
CA TRP A 33 3.33 -8.15 -14.84
C TRP A 33 3.17 -9.63 -15.13
N ASN A 34 4.27 -10.34 -15.10
CA ASN A 34 4.25 -11.80 -15.28
C ASN A 34 3.58 -12.47 -14.07
N LYS A 35 2.67 -13.39 -14.32
CA LYS A 35 1.93 -14.10 -13.25
C LYS A 35 2.83 -14.88 -12.28
N ASN A 36 4.03 -15.25 -12.71
CA ASN A 36 5.01 -15.93 -11.86
C ASN A 36 5.88 -14.96 -11.07
N GLN A 37 5.72 -13.65 -11.30
CA GLN A 37 6.49 -12.62 -10.64
C GLN A 37 5.71 -12.08 -9.44
N GLU A 38 6.11 -12.48 -8.26
CA GLU A 38 5.54 -11.98 -7.02
C GLU A 38 6.14 -10.64 -6.64
N GLN A 39 5.29 -9.69 -6.28
CA GLN A 39 5.71 -8.42 -5.69
C GLN A 39 5.67 -8.57 -4.17
N LYS A 40 6.78 -8.32 -3.52
CA LYS A 40 6.93 -8.42 -2.07
C LYS A 40 7.19 -7.06 -1.45
N PHE A 41 6.49 -6.79 -0.37
CA PHE A 41 6.65 -5.59 0.43
C PHE A 41 6.92 -5.98 1.87
N VAL A 42 7.91 -5.35 2.49
CA VAL A 42 8.23 -5.57 3.90
C VAL A 42 7.68 -4.41 4.71
N LEU A 43 6.87 -4.75 5.72
CA LEU A 43 6.32 -3.79 6.67
C LEU A 43 7.03 -3.93 8.00
N ASN A 44 7.49 -2.82 8.56
CA ASN A 44 8.05 -2.78 9.92
C ASN A 44 6.96 -2.30 10.87
N ILE A 45 6.56 -3.16 11.80
CA ILE A 45 5.49 -2.89 12.74
C ILE A 45 6.08 -2.67 14.13
N ASP A 46 5.92 -1.45 14.64
CA ASP A 46 6.34 -1.05 15.97
C ASP A 46 5.18 -0.96 16.97
N ASP A 47 3.97 -0.79 16.46
CA ASP A 47 2.77 -0.60 17.25
C ASP A 47 1.79 -1.76 17.03
N THR A 48 1.53 -2.52 18.09
CA THR A 48 0.57 -3.61 18.12
C THR A 48 -0.72 -3.25 18.83
N GLN A 49 -0.82 -2.06 19.41
CA GLN A 49 -1.99 -1.62 20.17
C GLN A 49 -3.05 -0.97 19.29
N ASN A 50 -2.61 -0.16 18.34
CA ASN A 50 -3.50 0.55 17.45
C ASN A 50 -3.74 -0.23 16.17
N PRO A 51 -5.00 -0.44 15.77
CA PRO A 51 -5.31 -1.10 14.52
C PRO A 51 -4.87 -0.26 13.32
N LYS A 52 -4.52 -0.94 12.24
CA LYS A 52 -4.05 -0.31 11.00
C LYS A 52 -4.83 -0.83 9.81
N ASP A 53 -5.01 0.02 8.83
CA ASP A 53 -5.53 -0.38 7.54
C ASP A 53 -4.39 -0.74 6.59
N VAL A 54 -4.54 -1.86 5.91
CA VAL A 54 -3.65 -2.23 4.81
C VAL A 54 -4.39 -1.99 3.51
N ILE A 55 -3.85 -1.09 2.71
CA ILE A 55 -4.50 -0.61 1.48
C ILE A 55 -3.60 -0.92 0.30
N PHE A 56 -4.18 -1.51 -0.74
CA PHE A 56 -3.52 -1.65 -2.03
C PHE A 56 -3.90 -0.49 -2.93
N VAL A 57 -2.90 0.15 -3.48
CA VAL A 57 -3.08 1.19 -4.48
C VAL A 57 -2.65 0.63 -5.82
N VAL A 58 -3.59 0.57 -6.75
CA VAL A 58 -3.38 0.04 -8.09
C VAL A 58 -3.43 1.19 -9.09
N ARG A 59 -2.40 1.30 -9.89
CA ARG A 59 -2.34 2.25 -11.02
C ARG A 59 -2.38 1.49 -12.32
N ASN A 60 -3.26 1.92 -13.19
CA ASN A 60 -3.38 1.37 -14.53
C ASN A 60 -3.47 2.48 -15.57
N ASN A 61 -3.09 2.16 -16.79
CA ASN A 61 -3.27 3.01 -17.95
C ASN A 61 -4.32 2.41 -18.89
N ASN A 62 -4.56 3.09 -20.01
CA ASN A 62 -5.54 2.64 -21.00
C ASN A 62 -5.16 1.34 -21.72
N ASP A 63 -3.91 0.91 -21.62
CA ASP A 63 -3.43 -0.34 -22.25
C ASP A 63 -3.82 -1.58 -21.48
N TYR A 64 -4.31 -1.43 -20.23
CA TYR A 64 -4.80 -2.57 -19.46
C TYR A 64 -6.11 -3.09 -20.09
N PRO A 65 -6.15 -4.35 -20.57
CA PRO A 65 -7.24 -4.80 -21.44
C PRO A 65 -8.48 -5.31 -20.70
N TYR A 66 -8.46 -5.33 -19.36
CA TYR A 66 -9.53 -5.94 -18.57
C TYR A 66 -10.22 -4.93 -17.68
N SER A 67 -11.47 -5.24 -17.31
CA SER A 67 -12.25 -4.45 -16.37
C SER A 67 -12.01 -4.82 -14.90
N ASN A 68 -11.27 -5.91 -14.66
CA ASN A 68 -10.97 -6.40 -13.32
C ASN A 68 -9.52 -6.85 -13.20
N LEU A 69 -9.10 -7.04 -11.95
CA LEU A 69 -7.78 -7.57 -11.62
C LEU A 69 -7.93 -8.61 -10.51
N PHE A 70 -7.56 -9.85 -10.80
CA PHE A 70 -7.42 -10.88 -9.78
C PHE A 70 -6.04 -10.79 -9.14
N LEU A 71 -6.02 -10.71 -7.83
CA LEU A 71 -4.79 -10.73 -7.04
C LEU A 71 -4.79 -11.95 -6.12
N ILE A 72 -3.65 -12.59 -6.04
CA ILE A 72 -3.35 -13.64 -5.09
C ILE A 72 -2.38 -13.04 -4.08
N THR A 73 -2.80 -12.89 -2.84
CA THR A 73 -2.05 -12.13 -1.86
C THR A 73 -2.02 -12.80 -0.50
N TYR A 74 -0.99 -12.50 0.27
CA TYR A 74 -0.86 -12.93 1.65
C TYR A 74 -0.20 -11.83 2.49
N LEU A 75 -0.49 -11.88 3.77
CA LEU A 75 0.16 -11.07 4.80
C LEU A 75 0.63 -12.01 5.91
N LYS A 76 1.91 -12.03 6.19
CA LYS A 76 2.49 -12.89 7.22
C LYS A 76 3.64 -12.21 7.94
N GLY A 77 3.94 -12.66 9.17
CA GLY A 77 5.21 -12.35 9.81
C GLY A 77 6.37 -12.95 9.04
N GLU A 78 7.51 -12.30 9.05
CA GLU A 78 8.70 -12.71 8.26
C GLU A 78 9.12 -14.17 8.55
N ASN A 79 8.95 -14.59 9.82
CA ASN A 79 9.35 -15.93 10.27
C ASN A 79 8.19 -16.92 10.35
N ASP A 80 7.00 -16.56 9.92
CA ASP A 80 5.87 -17.46 9.94
C ASP A 80 6.03 -18.57 8.90
N LYS A 81 5.86 -19.81 9.33
CA LYS A 81 6.00 -20.99 8.46
C LYS A 81 4.79 -21.23 7.59
N THR A 82 3.63 -20.83 8.06
CA THR A 82 2.36 -21.00 7.36
C THR A 82 1.72 -19.65 7.11
N THR A 83 1.01 -19.55 6.01
CA THR A 83 0.28 -18.34 5.66
C THR A 83 -1.02 -18.68 4.97
N LYS A 84 -2.02 -17.85 5.24
CA LYS A 84 -3.28 -17.87 4.50
C LYS A 84 -3.12 -17.02 3.25
N VAL A 85 -3.45 -17.61 2.11
CA VAL A 85 -3.45 -16.92 0.81
C VAL A 85 -4.87 -16.52 0.48
N ASP A 86 -5.04 -15.26 0.13
CA ASP A 86 -6.31 -14.69 -0.29
C ASP A 86 -6.34 -14.49 -1.80
N THR A 87 -7.48 -14.79 -2.41
CA THR A 87 -7.74 -14.46 -3.82
C THR A 87 -8.75 -13.33 -3.86
N LEU A 88 -8.36 -12.23 -4.47
CA LEU A 88 -9.15 -11.01 -4.52
C LEU A 88 -9.48 -10.67 -5.97
N ASN A 89 -10.72 -10.29 -6.21
CA ASN A 89 -11.15 -9.78 -7.51
C ASN A 89 -11.53 -8.31 -7.37
N TYR A 90 -10.71 -7.44 -7.92
CA TYR A 90 -10.94 -6.01 -7.88
C TYR A 90 -11.46 -5.52 -9.22
N VAL A 91 -12.57 -4.79 -9.17
CA VAL A 91 -13.16 -4.15 -10.35
C VAL A 91 -12.47 -2.82 -10.61
N LEU A 92 -11.91 -2.67 -11.79
CA LEU A 92 -11.18 -1.47 -12.19
C LEU A 92 -11.98 -0.55 -13.12
N ALA A 93 -12.96 -1.12 -13.84
CA ALA A 93 -13.76 -0.39 -14.80
C ALA A 93 -15.24 -0.73 -14.66
N LYS A 94 -16.09 0.25 -14.99
CA LYS A 94 -17.54 0.07 -15.09
C LYS A 94 -17.89 -0.76 -16.33
N PRO A 95 -19.12 -1.32 -16.41
CA PRO A 95 -19.57 -2.03 -17.63
C PRO A 95 -19.52 -1.17 -18.91
N THR A 96 -19.54 0.14 -18.76
CA THR A 96 -19.39 1.12 -19.87
C THR A 96 -17.97 1.23 -20.39
N GLY A 97 -16.97 0.64 -19.70
CA GLY A 97 -15.55 0.77 -20.01
C GLY A 97 -14.86 1.94 -19.30
N GLU A 98 -15.60 2.79 -18.58
CA GLU A 98 -15.03 3.88 -17.83
C GLU A 98 -14.22 3.37 -16.62
N TRP A 99 -12.99 3.87 -16.45
CA TRP A 99 -12.17 3.53 -15.29
C TRP A 99 -12.77 4.08 -14.01
N ILE A 100 -12.82 3.25 -12.96
CA ILE A 100 -13.29 3.65 -11.63
C ILE A 100 -12.22 4.51 -10.93
N GLY A 101 -10.95 4.23 -11.18
CA GLY A 101 -9.84 4.98 -10.64
C GLY A 101 -9.82 6.43 -11.11
N THR A 102 -9.13 7.27 -10.36
CA THR A 102 -9.00 8.70 -10.62
C THR A 102 -7.56 9.06 -10.97
N GLY A 103 -7.37 10.17 -11.66
CA GLY A 103 -6.05 10.68 -12.02
C GLY A 103 -6.09 11.53 -13.28
N PHE A 104 -5.00 12.24 -13.51
CA PHE A 104 -4.83 13.04 -14.72
C PHE A 104 -4.22 12.21 -15.85
N GLY A 105 -4.70 12.44 -17.07
CA GLY A 105 -4.19 11.77 -18.26
C GLY A 105 -4.57 10.29 -18.31
N GLU A 106 -3.66 9.46 -18.80
CA GLU A 106 -3.91 8.04 -19.06
C GLU A 106 -3.80 7.15 -17.82
N THR A 107 -3.11 7.61 -16.78
CA THR A 107 -2.89 6.82 -15.56
C THR A 107 -3.99 7.07 -14.55
N LYS A 108 -4.67 6.01 -14.18
CA LYS A 108 -5.73 6.00 -13.16
C LYS A 108 -5.26 5.25 -11.92
N GLU A 109 -5.66 5.74 -10.76
CA GLU A 109 -5.32 5.18 -9.46
C GLU A 109 -6.59 4.82 -8.70
N ILE A 110 -6.61 3.63 -8.10
CA ILE A 110 -7.70 3.18 -7.24
C ILE A 110 -7.13 2.53 -5.98
N MET A 111 -7.79 2.76 -4.85
CA MET A 111 -7.44 2.19 -3.57
C MET A 111 -8.37 1.04 -3.22
N PHE A 112 -7.79 -0.07 -2.77
CA PHE A 112 -8.53 -1.22 -2.28
C PHE A 112 -8.12 -1.53 -0.85
N LEU A 113 -9.11 -1.59 0.03
CA LEU A 113 -8.88 -1.94 1.44
C LEU A 113 -8.69 -3.45 1.56
N TYR A 114 -7.47 -3.86 1.89
CA TYR A 114 -7.14 -5.28 2.05
C TYR A 114 -7.40 -5.78 3.46
N ARG A 115 -6.97 -5.02 4.46
CA ARG A 115 -7.26 -5.29 5.87
C ARG A 115 -7.76 -4.02 6.52
N HIS A 116 -8.89 -4.12 7.20
CA HIS A 116 -9.48 -2.99 7.91
C HIS A 116 -9.27 -3.14 9.40
N GLN A 117 -8.69 -2.11 10.02
CA GLN A 117 -8.43 -2.07 11.46
C GLN A 117 -7.75 -3.37 11.97
N TYR A 118 -6.74 -3.77 11.27
CA TYR A 118 -5.97 -4.97 11.58
C TYR A 118 -4.97 -4.69 12.70
N LYS A 119 -5.04 -5.49 13.76
CA LYS A 119 -4.04 -5.46 14.83
C LYS A 119 -2.97 -6.50 14.55
N PHE A 120 -1.75 -6.04 14.35
CA PHE A 120 -0.62 -6.93 14.19
C PHE A 120 -0.29 -7.61 15.53
N PRO A 121 -0.20 -8.94 15.57
CA PRO A 121 -0.06 -9.67 16.84
C PRO A 121 1.29 -9.45 17.53
N LYS A 122 2.34 -9.16 16.78
CA LYS A 122 3.70 -8.97 17.30
C LYS A 122 4.39 -7.81 16.60
N LYS A 123 5.31 -7.15 17.30
CA LYS A 123 6.25 -6.22 16.67
C LYS A 123 7.21 -6.96 15.76
N GLY A 124 7.66 -6.33 14.72
CA GLY A 124 8.65 -6.88 13.82
C GLY A 124 8.29 -6.71 12.35
N LYS A 125 8.94 -7.53 11.53
CA LYS A 125 8.76 -7.46 10.08
C LYS A 125 7.65 -8.40 9.61
N TYR A 126 6.83 -7.87 8.72
CA TYR A 126 5.79 -8.61 8.02
C TYR A 126 6.02 -8.50 6.51
N VAL A 127 5.60 -9.51 5.79
CA VAL A 127 5.70 -9.55 4.33
C VAL A 127 4.31 -9.58 3.74
N VAL A 128 4.06 -8.68 2.81
CA VAL A 128 2.90 -8.73 1.92
C VAL A 128 3.39 -9.19 0.56
N GLY A 129 2.90 -10.34 0.11
CA GLY A 129 3.19 -10.85 -1.22
C GLY A 129 1.97 -10.73 -2.12
N ILE A 130 2.19 -10.31 -3.35
CA ILE A 130 1.11 -10.09 -4.32
C ILE A 130 1.50 -10.67 -5.66
N LYS A 131 0.64 -11.55 -6.19
CA LYS A 131 0.68 -12.03 -7.58
C LYS A 131 -0.63 -11.68 -8.27
N HIS A 132 -0.60 -11.50 -9.57
CA HIS A 132 -1.86 -11.45 -10.29
C HIS A 132 -2.35 -12.88 -10.63
N GLY A 133 -3.66 -13.06 -10.57
CA GLY A 133 -4.32 -14.33 -10.87
C GLY A 133 -5.07 -14.33 -12.21
N MET A 134 -4.68 -13.46 -13.14
CA MET A 134 -5.30 -13.39 -14.46
C MET A 134 -4.94 -14.63 -15.29
N ARG A 135 -5.85 -15.07 -16.16
CA ARG A 135 -5.64 -16.24 -17.02
C ARG A 135 -4.53 -16.00 -18.03
N THR A 136 -4.38 -14.78 -18.49
CA THR A 136 -3.33 -14.39 -19.43
C THR A 136 -2.15 -13.79 -18.70
N ASN A 137 -0.97 -14.06 -19.21
CA ASN A 137 0.29 -13.62 -18.61
C ASN A 137 0.72 -12.27 -19.22
N LYS A 138 -0.06 -11.22 -18.98
CA LYS A 138 0.23 -9.87 -19.49
C LYS A 138 0.20 -8.84 -18.39
#